data_6c1a6e806a30b4242b089141d5cdde7a
#
_entry.id   6c1a6e806a30b4242b089141d5cdde7a
#
_cell.length_a   1.000
_cell.length_b   1.000
_cell.length_c   1.000
_cell.angle_alpha   90.00
_cell.angle_beta   90.00
_cell.angle_gamma   90.00
#
_symmetry.space_group_name_H-M   'P 1'
#
loop_
_entity.id
_entity.type
_entity.pdbx_description
1 polymer ?
#
loop_
_entity_poly.entity_id
_entity_poly.type
_entity_poly.pdbx_seq_one_letter_code
_entity_poly.pdbx_strand_id
1 'polypeptide(L)'
;IENYKHLFNPANDIQKAFGRIVVMADAAHAFGAQWHGRMCGEIADFTSFSFHAVKNLTTAEGGALTWRSISGIDNEWLYKQFQLLSLHVHAVVPARTEQGRLGKKPARGMGV
;
A
#
# COMPACT_ATOMS: atom_id res chain seq x y z
N ILE A 1 3.87 -13.16 -13.20
CA ILE A 1 4.69 -11.92 -13.09
C ILE A 1 6.16 -12.30 -12.96
N GLU A 2 6.52 -13.16 -12.02
CA GLU A 2 7.91 -13.57 -11.77
C GLU A 2 8.64 -14.09 -13.02
N ASN A 3 7.97 -14.90 -13.83
CA ASN A 3 8.53 -15.48 -15.05
C ASN A 3 8.91 -14.44 -16.12
N TYR A 4 8.41 -13.21 -16.03
CA TYR A 4 8.62 -12.14 -17.00
C TYR A 4 9.42 -10.96 -16.43
N LYS A 5 10.04 -11.12 -15.28
CA LYS A 5 10.88 -10.06 -14.66
C LYS A 5 11.98 -9.54 -15.58
N HIS A 6 12.57 -10.42 -16.38
CA HIS A 6 13.64 -10.07 -17.31
C HIS A 6 13.22 -9.11 -18.42
N LEU A 7 11.91 -8.98 -18.67
CA LEU A 7 11.36 -8.03 -19.66
C LEU A 7 11.05 -6.66 -19.03
N PHE A 8 11.15 -6.54 -17.69
CA PHE A 8 10.78 -5.31 -17.00
C PHE A 8 11.97 -4.35 -16.95
N ASN A 9 11.80 -3.18 -17.55
CA ASN A 9 12.77 -2.10 -17.50
C ASN A 9 12.24 -0.96 -16.63
N PRO A 10 12.74 -0.78 -15.38
CA PRO A 10 12.23 0.21 -14.46
C PRO A 10 12.56 1.63 -14.91
N ALA A 11 11.57 2.53 -14.90
CA ALA A 11 11.71 3.93 -15.27
C ALA A 11 11.98 4.86 -14.07
N ASN A 12 11.80 4.37 -12.83
CA ASN A 12 12.00 5.17 -11.61
C ASN A 12 12.41 4.27 -10.43
N ASP A 13 12.75 4.90 -9.29
CA ASP A 13 13.27 4.18 -8.13
C ASP A 13 12.23 3.27 -7.45
N ILE A 14 10.94 3.63 -7.48
CA ILE A 14 9.87 2.75 -6.99
C ILE A 14 9.81 1.47 -7.82
N GLN A 15 9.82 1.60 -9.14
CA GLN A 15 9.82 0.45 -10.04
C GLN A 15 11.09 -0.40 -9.89
N LYS A 16 12.26 0.23 -9.66
CA LYS A 16 13.50 -0.50 -9.35
C LYS A 16 13.37 -1.30 -8.06
N ALA A 17 12.79 -0.72 -7.00
CA ALA A 17 12.59 -1.40 -5.73
C ALA A 17 11.67 -2.62 -5.84
N PHE A 18 10.65 -2.57 -6.69
CA PHE A 18 9.81 -3.73 -7.01
C PHE A 18 10.53 -4.77 -7.87
N GLY A 19 11.38 -4.34 -8.80
CA GLY A 19 12.09 -5.21 -9.74
C GLY A 19 11.17 -6.00 -10.69
N ARG A 20 9.90 -5.65 -10.77
CA ARG A 20 8.86 -6.27 -11.59
C ARG A 20 7.67 -5.33 -11.80
N ILE A 21 6.74 -5.74 -12.65
CA ILE A 21 5.45 -5.06 -12.81
C ILE A 21 4.71 -5.06 -11.46
N VAL A 22 4.20 -3.91 -11.09
CA VAL A 22 3.37 -3.70 -9.89
C VAL A 22 1.96 -4.20 -10.13
N VAL A 23 1.39 -4.88 -9.13
CA VAL A 23 -0.01 -5.32 -9.15
C VAL A 23 -0.84 -4.38 -8.32
N MET A 24 -1.80 -3.74 -8.94
CA MET A 24 -2.80 -2.91 -8.27
C MET A 24 -4.17 -3.58 -8.33
N ALA A 25 -4.79 -3.80 -7.18
CA ALA A 25 -6.13 -4.35 -7.08
C ALA A 25 -7.16 -3.24 -6.88
N ASP A 26 -8.18 -3.21 -7.71
CA ASP A 26 -9.42 -2.48 -7.43
C ASP A 26 -10.32 -3.36 -6.57
N ALA A 27 -10.45 -3.01 -5.29
CA ALA A 27 -11.23 -3.72 -4.30
C ALA A 27 -12.44 -2.89 -3.83
N ALA A 28 -13.00 -2.04 -4.70
CA ALA A 28 -14.11 -1.15 -4.39
C ALA A 28 -15.35 -1.89 -3.85
N HIS A 29 -15.50 -3.20 -4.09
CA HIS A 29 -16.57 -4.06 -3.61
C HIS A 29 -16.08 -5.25 -2.76
N ALA A 30 -14.82 -5.26 -2.33
CA ALA A 30 -14.17 -6.40 -1.70
C ALA A 30 -13.66 -6.10 -0.27
N PHE A 31 -14.12 -5.02 0.36
CA PHE A 31 -13.75 -4.74 1.75
C PHE A 31 -14.23 -5.87 2.67
N GLY A 32 -13.31 -6.42 3.48
CA GLY A 32 -13.58 -7.56 4.36
C GLY A 32 -13.46 -8.93 3.69
N ALA A 33 -13.31 -9.01 2.36
CA ALA A 33 -13.08 -10.27 1.66
C ALA A 33 -11.73 -10.90 2.00
N GLN A 34 -11.69 -12.23 2.01
CA GLN A 34 -10.49 -13.02 2.26
C GLN A 34 -10.25 -14.04 1.14
N TRP A 35 -8.98 -14.32 0.90
CA TRP A 35 -8.54 -15.37 0.01
C TRP A 35 -7.37 -16.13 0.64
N HIS A 36 -7.50 -17.45 0.80
CA HIS A 36 -6.52 -18.30 1.50
C HIS A 36 -6.10 -17.72 2.87
N GLY A 37 -7.05 -17.24 3.67
CA GLY A 37 -6.82 -16.68 5.00
C GLY A 37 -6.16 -15.29 5.03
N ARG A 38 -5.93 -14.66 3.89
CA ARG A 38 -5.37 -13.31 3.78
C ARG A 38 -6.45 -12.30 3.42
N MET A 39 -6.43 -11.15 4.08
CA MET A 39 -7.35 -10.05 3.79
C MET A 39 -7.08 -9.45 2.41
N CYS A 40 -8.12 -8.98 1.74
CA CYS A 40 -8.04 -8.41 0.40
C CYS A 40 -6.96 -7.32 0.28
N GLY A 41 -6.80 -6.46 1.25
CA GLY A 41 -5.78 -5.38 1.23
C GLY A 41 -4.32 -5.84 1.38
N GLU A 42 -4.06 -7.14 1.60
CA GLU A 42 -2.72 -7.71 1.84
C GLU A 42 -2.19 -8.53 0.65
N ILE A 43 -3.00 -8.74 -0.39
CA ILE A 43 -2.68 -9.70 -1.46
C ILE A 43 -1.89 -9.04 -2.58
N ALA A 44 -2.39 -7.93 -3.12
CA ALA A 44 -1.73 -7.15 -4.16
C ALA A 44 -0.64 -6.24 -3.59
N ASP A 45 0.16 -5.63 -4.44
CA ASP A 45 1.16 -4.65 -4.01
C ASP A 45 0.49 -3.38 -3.50
N PHE A 46 -0.56 -2.95 -4.20
CA PHE A 46 -1.46 -1.87 -3.80
C PHE A 46 -2.91 -2.34 -3.93
N THR A 47 -3.77 -1.89 -3.03
CA THR A 47 -5.21 -2.19 -3.09
C THR A 47 -6.01 -0.93 -2.78
N SER A 48 -6.91 -0.55 -3.68
CA SER A 48 -7.83 0.56 -3.48
C SER A 48 -9.20 0.07 -3.04
N PHE A 49 -9.78 0.75 -2.06
CA PHE A 49 -11.15 0.53 -1.55
C PHE A 49 -11.99 1.78 -1.74
N SER A 50 -13.27 1.59 -1.99
CA SER A 50 -14.26 2.66 -2.00
C SER A 50 -15.23 2.48 -0.85
N PHE A 51 -15.55 3.57 -0.15
CA PHE A 51 -16.54 3.62 0.92
C PHE A 51 -17.75 4.50 0.55
N HIS A 52 -17.95 4.69 -0.75
CA HIS A 52 -19.13 5.40 -1.27
C HIS A 52 -20.43 4.69 -0.85
N ALA A 53 -21.53 5.42 -0.84
CA ALA A 53 -22.82 5.03 -0.28
C ALA A 53 -23.38 3.66 -0.73
N VAL A 54 -22.97 3.14 -1.89
CA VAL A 54 -23.46 1.87 -2.45
C VAL A 54 -22.51 0.68 -2.22
N LYS A 55 -21.46 0.86 -1.40
CA LYS A 55 -20.45 -0.18 -1.15
C LYS A 55 -20.78 -1.03 0.08
N ASN A 56 -20.10 -2.21 0.23
CA ASN A 56 -20.29 -3.12 1.37
C ASN A 56 -19.98 -2.46 2.73
N LEU A 57 -19.02 -1.54 2.77
CA LEU A 57 -18.80 -0.61 3.86
C LEU A 57 -18.94 0.79 3.31
N THR A 58 -19.73 1.63 3.98
CA THR A 58 -19.93 3.02 3.54
C THR A 58 -19.69 4.01 4.68
N THR A 59 -19.11 5.15 4.30
CA THR A 59 -18.99 6.36 5.12
C THR A 59 -19.66 7.55 4.44
N ALA A 60 -20.62 7.29 3.54
CA ALA A 60 -21.24 8.19 2.58
C ALA A 60 -20.29 8.57 1.43
N GLU A 61 -19.12 9.06 1.74
CA GLU A 61 -18.00 9.30 0.82
C GLU A 61 -16.71 8.83 1.49
N GLY A 62 -15.74 8.45 0.69
CA GLY A 62 -14.43 8.07 1.17
C GLY A 62 -13.84 6.86 0.46
N GLY A 63 -12.63 6.55 0.80
CA GLY A 63 -11.89 5.39 0.31
C GLY A 63 -10.64 5.14 1.13
N ALA A 64 -9.98 4.05 0.85
CA ALA A 64 -8.68 3.72 1.41
C ALA A 64 -7.77 3.14 0.35
N LEU A 65 -6.47 3.35 0.54
CA LEU A 65 -5.42 2.69 -0.21
C LEU A 65 -4.54 1.94 0.77
N THR A 66 -4.31 0.66 0.53
CA THR A 66 -3.35 -0.16 1.27
C THR A 66 -2.22 -0.60 0.36
N TRP A 67 -1.04 -0.84 0.92
CA TRP A 67 0.09 -1.40 0.18
C TRP A 67 0.94 -2.29 1.07
N ARG A 68 1.66 -3.19 0.43
CA ARG A 68 2.68 -4.02 1.08
C ARG A 68 3.95 -3.21 1.25
N SER A 69 4.69 -3.44 2.33
CA SER A 69 6.01 -2.84 2.51
C SER A 69 6.94 -3.18 1.35
N ILE A 70 7.58 -2.17 0.79
CA ILE A 70 8.48 -2.26 -0.35
C ILE A 70 9.90 -2.10 0.17
N SER A 71 10.75 -3.10 -0.04
CA SER A 71 12.16 -3.02 0.36
C SER A 71 12.84 -1.84 -0.31
N GLY A 72 13.53 -1.00 0.46
CA GLY A 72 14.21 0.19 -0.05
C GLY A 72 13.33 1.43 -0.23
N ILE A 73 12.03 1.35 0.08
CA ILE A 73 11.12 2.50 0.08
C ILE A 73 10.62 2.76 1.49
N ASP A 74 10.76 4.00 1.94
CA ASP A 74 10.20 4.43 3.22
C ASP A 74 8.67 4.56 3.14
N ASN A 75 7.97 3.83 4.02
CA ASN A 75 6.51 3.84 4.07
C ASN A 75 5.93 5.22 4.41
N GLU A 76 6.62 6.00 5.24
CA GLU A 76 6.16 7.35 5.60
C GLU A 76 6.30 8.31 4.42
N TRP A 77 7.38 8.20 3.66
CA TRP A 77 7.55 8.95 2.42
C TRP A 77 6.47 8.58 1.41
N LEU A 78 6.22 7.28 1.20
CA LEU A 78 5.19 6.81 0.26
C LEU A 78 3.78 7.27 0.66
N TYR A 79 3.47 7.23 1.97
CA TYR A 79 2.23 7.77 2.51
C TYR A 79 2.04 9.26 2.16
N LYS A 80 3.09 10.07 2.34
CA LYS A 80 3.06 11.50 2.00
C LYS A 80 2.86 11.74 0.51
N GLN A 81 3.47 10.90 -0.35
CA GLN A 81 3.25 11.00 -1.81
C GLN A 81 1.78 10.75 -2.16
N PHE A 82 1.18 9.70 -1.59
CA PHE A 82 -0.25 9.43 -1.81
C PHE A 82 -1.15 10.54 -1.27
N GLN A 83 -0.85 11.12 -0.11
CA GLN A 83 -1.59 12.27 0.41
C GLN A 83 -1.53 13.48 -0.53
N LEU A 84 -0.37 13.79 -1.08
CA LEU A 84 -0.18 14.91 -2.01
C LEU A 84 -0.93 14.70 -3.35
N LEU A 85 -1.00 13.45 -3.82
CA LEU A 85 -1.63 13.11 -5.10
C LEU A 85 -3.14 12.89 -4.99
N SER A 86 -3.65 12.62 -3.79
CA SER A 86 -5.05 12.27 -3.57
C SER A 86 -5.79 13.41 -2.88
N LEU A 87 -6.54 14.20 -3.64
CA LEU A 87 -7.42 15.25 -3.07
C LEU A 87 -8.65 14.68 -2.34
N HIS A 88 -8.94 13.35 -2.49
CA HIS A 88 -10.18 12.73 -2.01
C HIS A 88 -10.00 11.37 -1.30
N VAL A 89 -8.78 10.91 -1.03
CA VAL A 89 -8.54 9.69 -0.24
C VAL A 89 -8.45 10.06 1.24
N HIS A 90 -9.41 9.59 2.04
CA HIS A 90 -9.49 9.93 3.46
C HIS A 90 -8.66 9.03 4.37
N ALA A 91 -8.27 7.85 3.92
CA ALA A 91 -7.40 6.95 4.68
C ALA A 91 -6.40 6.23 3.77
N VAL A 92 -5.12 6.36 4.10
CA VAL A 92 -4.02 5.64 3.46
C VAL A 92 -3.30 4.86 4.56
N VAL A 93 -3.33 3.53 4.51
CA VAL A 93 -2.81 2.67 5.58
C VAL A 93 -1.82 1.67 4.99
N PRO A 94 -0.55 1.66 5.44
CA PRO A 94 0.40 0.63 5.03
C PRO A 94 -0.03 -0.74 5.57
N ALA A 95 0.10 -1.79 4.76
CA ALA A 95 -0.15 -3.15 5.21
C ALA A 95 0.82 -3.53 6.34
N ARG A 96 0.31 -4.23 7.35
CA ARG A 96 1.12 -4.74 8.46
C ARG A 96 2.20 -5.67 7.91
N THR A 97 3.47 -5.41 8.24
CA THR A 97 4.52 -6.42 8.03
C THR A 97 4.34 -7.56 9.02
N GLU A 98 4.61 -8.81 8.60
CA GLU A 98 4.49 -10.02 9.44
C GLU A 98 5.31 -9.96 10.74
N GLN A 99 6.19 -8.99 10.92
CA GLN A 99 7.05 -8.84 12.09
C GLN A 99 6.54 -7.82 13.12
N GLY A 100 5.27 -7.67 13.36
CA GLY A 100 4.68 -7.10 14.58
C GLY A 100 5.37 -5.92 15.28
N ARG A 101 6.30 -5.22 14.66
CA ARG A 101 6.98 -4.05 15.23
C ARG A 101 6.76 -2.82 14.35
N LEU A 102 5.96 -1.90 14.84
CA LEU A 102 6.11 -0.49 14.49
C LEU A 102 7.59 -0.12 14.67
N GLY A 103 8.22 0.35 13.59
CA GLY A 103 9.63 0.70 13.61
C GLY A 103 9.98 1.59 14.80
N LYS A 104 10.94 1.17 15.62
CA LYS A 104 11.53 2.01 16.65
C LYS A 104 12.14 3.22 15.96
N LYS A 105 11.70 4.43 16.36
CA LYS A 105 12.42 5.67 16.04
C LYS A 105 13.89 5.49 16.37
N PRO A 106 14.82 5.87 15.52
CA PRO A 106 16.23 5.96 15.91
C PRO A 106 16.33 7.00 17.03
N ALA A 107 16.97 6.63 18.13
CA ALA A 107 17.27 7.56 19.21
C ALA A 107 18.10 8.72 18.64
N ARG A 108 17.62 9.96 18.83
CA ARG A 108 18.43 11.14 18.61
C ARG A 108 19.64 11.05 19.55
N GLY A 109 20.82 10.87 18.99
CA GLY A 109 22.06 11.06 19.72
C GLY A 109 22.11 12.52 20.21
N MET A 110 22.14 12.72 21.52
CA MET A 110 22.59 13.97 22.10
C MET A 110 24.10 14.04 21.83
N GLY A 111 24.49 14.89 20.90
CA GLY A 111 25.86 15.38 20.80
C GLY A 111 26.05 16.48 21.82
N VAL A 112 27.08 16.34 22.60
CA VAL A 112 27.70 17.34 23.49
C VAL A 112 28.27 18.48 22.67
#